data_16a25988d17a62bb92f60b8138f80408
#
_entry.id   16a25988d17a62bb92f60b8138f80408
#
_cell.length_a   1.000
_cell.length_b   1.000
_cell.length_c   1.000
_cell.angle_alpha   90.00
_cell.angle_beta   90.00
_cell.angle_gamma   90.00
#
_symmetry.space_group_name_H-M   'P 1'
#
loop_
_entity.id
_entity.type
_entity.pdbx_description
1 polymer ?
#
loop_
_entity_poly.entity_id
_entity_poly.type
_entity_poly.pdbx_seq_one_letter_code
_entity_poly.pdbx_strand_id
1 'polypeptide(L)'
;MGAIPKQERTNDMICGNFKATDRGFHGEIRFFGTSEKVEILRVDDKASDKSPDYRIVAADDESIEFGVGWLKSARDGKPYASFNLNPVLAPDVHLRLVSTKVTGKFELKVD
;
A
#
# COMPACT_ATOMS: atom_id res chain seq x y z
N MET A 1 -12.01 -5.90 -30.67
CA MET A 1 -11.90 -5.92 -30.37
C MET A 1 -11.75 -5.34 -29.60
N GLY A 2 -11.54 -5.11 -29.39
CA GLY A 2 -11.24 -4.65 -28.78
C GLY A 2 -11.24 -4.13 -27.95
N ALA A 3 -11.26 -4.09 -27.78
CA ALA A 3 -11.46 -3.55 -27.05
C ALA A 3 -11.35 -3.43 -25.81
N ILE A 4 -10.68 -3.62 -25.35
CA ILE A 4 -10.49 -3.49 -24.14
C ILE A 4 -9.78 -2.41 -23.84
N PRO A 5 -9.93 -1.49 -24.16
CA PRO A 5 -9.35 -0.32 -23.99
C PRO A 5 -9.15 -0.06 -22.65
N LYS A 6 -9.73 -0.34 -21.98
CA LYS A 6 -9.71 0.05 -20.81
C LYS A 6 -8.67 -0.47 -20.11
N GLN A 7 -7.70 -0.78 -20.64
CA GLN A 7 -6.68 -1.20 -19.94
C GLN A 7 -6.34 -0.32 -18.94
N GLU A 8 -6.56 0.78 -19.07
CA GLU A 8 -6.22 1.66 -18.04
C GLU A 8 -6.87 1.21 -16.84
N ARG A 9 -7.73 0.34 -16.93
CA ARG A 9 -8.32 -0.11 -15.83
C ARG A 9 -7.42 -0.86 -15.04
N THR A 10 -6.35 -1.38 -15.47
CA THR A 10 -5.44 -2.13 -14.66
C THR A 10 -4.89 -1.29 -13.54
N ASN A 11 -4.91 0.01 -13.66
CA ASN A 11 -4.43 0.85 -12.59
C ASN A 11 -5.35 0.87 -11.39
N ASP A 12 -6.50 0.24 -11.51
CA ASP A 12 -7.43 0.18 -10.40
C ASP A 12 -7.47 -1.22 -9.77
N MET A 13 -6.49 -2.06 -10.10
CA MET A 13 -6.47 -3.39 -9.53
C MET A 13 -6.21 -3.32 -8.03
N ILE A 14 -7.16 -3.81 -7.25
CA ILE A 14 -7.08 -3.83 -5.81
C ILE A 14 -6.40 -5.11 -5.38
N CYS A 15 -5.33 -5.00 -4.61
CA CYS A 15 -4.63 -6.17 -4.09
C CYS A 15 -4.72 -6.27 -2.57
N GLY A 16 -5.45 -5.38 -1.93
CA GLY A 16 -5.62 -5.48 -0.48
C GLY A 16 -6.67 -4.54 0.06
N ASN A 17 -7.17 -4.86 1.24
CA ASN A 17 -8.14 -4.05 1.96
C ASN A 17 -7.61 -3.81 3.36
N PHE A 18 -7.70 -2.57 3.83
CA PHE A 18 -7.09 -2.16 5.07
C PHE A 18 -8.03 -1.32 5.92
N LYS A 19 -7.81 -1.34 7.22
CA LYS A 19 -8.52 -0.48 8.17
C LYS A 19 -7.49 0.36 8.90
N ALA A 20 -7.83 1.61 9.19
CA ALA A 20 -6.96 2.47 9.97
C ALA A 20 -6.86 1.97 11.41
N THR A 21 -5.68 2.07 11.99
CA THR A 21 -5.43 1.71 13.39
C THR A 21 -4.64 2.84 14.05
N ASP A 22 -4.39 2.72 15.35
CA ASP A 22 -3.61 3.72 16.06
C ASP A 22 -2.18 3.83 15.54
N ARG A 23 -1.64 2.74 15.01
CA ARG A 23 -0.25 2.70 14.56
C ARG A 23 -0.10 2.87 13.05
N GLY A 24 -1.19 2.86 12.32
CA GLY A 24 -1.17 2.94 10.87
C GLY A 24 -2.36 2.25 10.27
N PHE A 25 -2.16 1.11 9.63
CA PHE A 25 -3.23 0.36 8.98
C PHE A 25 -3.02 -1.13 9.18
N HIS A 26 -4.12 -1.88 9.19
CA HIS A 26 -4.09 -3.33 9.31
C HIS A 26 -4.91 -3.93 8.18
N GLY A 27 -4.40 -4.94 7.52
CA GLY A 27 -5.14 -5.58 6.45
C GLY A 27 -4.42 -6.77 5.86
N GLU A 28 -4.76 -7.05 4.62
CA GLU A 28 -4.30 -8.23 3.94
C GLU A 28 -3.92 -7.89 2.51
N ILE A 29 -2.82 -8.41 2.04
CA ILE A 29 -2.38 -8.25 0.65
C ILE A 29 -2.51 -9.60 -0.03
N ARG A 30 -3.03 -9.61 -1.25
CA ARG A 30 -3.21 -10.83 -2.02
C ARG A 30 -2.46 -10.78 -3.33
N PHE A 31 -1.65 -11.81 -3.57
CA PHE A 31 -0.95 -11.98 -4.84
C PHE A 31 -0.98 -13.44 -5.23
N PHE A 32 -1.31 -13.72 -6.49
CA PHE A 32 -1.19 -15.07 -7.06
C PHE A 32 -1.84 -16.16 -6.19
N GLY A 33 -3.02 -15.89 -5.71
CA GLY A 33 -3.75 -16.91 -4.95
C GLY A 33 -3.33 -17.04 -3.50
N THR A 34 -2.34 -16.27 -3.07
CA THR A 34 -1.94 -16.28 -1.66
C THR A 34 -2.36 -14.98 -1.00
N SER A 35 -2.50 -15.01 0.31
CA SER A 35 -2.79 -13.80 1.06
C SER A 35 -1.90 -13.73 2.29
N GLU A 36 -1.53 -12.52 2.67
CA GLU A 36 -0.66 -12.27 3.80
C GLU A 36 -1.25 -11.15 4.65
N LYS A 37 -1.42 -11.41 5.94
CA LYS A 37 -1.88 -10.37 6.85
C LYS A 37 -0.71 -9.48 7.20
N VAL A 38 -0.88 -8.18 7.04
CA VAL A 38 0.20 -7.23 7.24
C VAL A 38 -0.26 -6.03 8.04
N GLU A 39 0.71 -5.34 8.62
CA GLU A 39 0.51 -4.05 9.27
C GLU A 39 1.28 -3.02 8.47
N ILE A 40 0.67 -1.86 8.24
CA ILE A 40 1.40 -0.72 7.69
C ILE A 40 1.61 0.21 8.87
N LEU A 41 2.85 0.36 9.29
CA LEU A 41 3.18 1.12 10.50
C LEU A 41 3.79 2.47 10.15
N ARG A 42 3.37 3.52 10.87
CA ARG A 42 3.98 4.82 10.72
C ARG A 42 5.39 4.79 11.30
N VAL A 43 6.29 5.45 10.62
CA VAL A 43 7.66 5.61 11.10
C VAL A 43 7.73 6.97 11.79
N ASP A 44 7.87 6.97 13.11
CA ASP A 44 7.82 8.21 13.89
C ASP A 44 9.15 8.94 14.00
N ASP A 45 10.28 8.23 13.96
CA ASP A 45 11.58 8.87 14.07
C ASP A 45 12.33 8.77 12.75
N LYS A 46 11.88 9.50 11.77
CA LYS A 46 12.51 9.52 10.47
C LYS A 46 13.88 10.17 10.57
N ALA A 47 14.85 9.60 9.87
CA ALA A 47 16.19 10.13 9.85
C ALA A 47 16.28 11.43 9.03
N SER A 48 15.42 11.57 8.03
CA SER A 48 15.38 12.78 7.19
C SER A 48 14.00 12.89 6.54
N ASP A 49 13.77 14.02 5.86
CA ASP A 49 12.49 14.21 5.17
C ASP A 49 12.30 13.21 4.03
N LYS A 50 13.37 12.63 3.53
CA LYS A 50 13.29 11.67 2.44
C LYS A 50 13.11 10.24 2.92
N SER A 51 13.23 10.01 4.22
CA SER A 51 13.02 8.68 4.78
C SER A 51 11.57 8.28 4.66
N PRO A 52 11.27 6.99 4.57
CA PRO A 52 9.89 6.54 4.44
C PRO A 52 9.01 6.97 5.61
N ASP A 53 7.76 7.21 5.32
CA ASP A 53 6.74 7.53 6.33
C ASP A 53 6.09 6.27 6.88
N TYR A 54 6.16 5.17 6.16
CA TYR A 54 5.49 3.91 6.53
C TYR A 54 6.37 2.70 6.23
N ARG A 55 6.12 1.62 6.98
CA ARG A 55 6.72 0.31 6.72
C ARG A 55 5.60 -0.71 6.62
N ILE A 56 5.70 -1.66 5.70
CA ILE A 56 4.77 -2.79 5.62
C ILE A 56 5.48 -3.98 6.25
N VAL A 57 4.89 -4.54 7.28
CA VAL A 57 5.49 -5.66 8.01
C VAL A 57 4.47 -6.79 8.18
N ALA A 58 4.95 -8.00 8.44
CA ALA A 58 4.07 -9.12 8.71
C ALA A 58 3.28 -8.85 9.99
N ALA A 59 1.99 -9.17 10.00
CA ALA A 59 1.15 -8.88 11.16
C ALA A 59 1.59 -9.65 12.40
N ASP A 60 2.16 -10.82 12.22
CA ASP A 60 2.57 -11.65 13.33
C ASP A 60 4.07 -11.50 13.67
N ASP A 61 4.82 -10.73 12.89
CA ASP A 61 6.25 -10.56 13.17
C ASP A 61 6.74 -9.27 12.51
N GLU A 62 6.83 -8.20 13.27
CA GLU A 62 7.20 -6.89 12.75
C GLU A 62 8.66 -6.79 12.29
N SER A 63 9.46 -7.81 12.56
CA SER A 63 10.82 -7.82 12.05
C SER A 63 10.87 -8.22 10.57
N ILE A 64 9.77 -8.75 10.04
CA ILE A 64 9.70 -9.13 8.63
C ILE A 64 9.09 -7.96 7.88
N GLU A 65 9.91 -7.26 7.10
CA GLU A 65 9.48 -6.08 6.38
C GLU A 65 9.31 -6.38 4.89
N PHE A 66 8.13 -6.08 4.35
CA PHE A 66 7.84 -6.36 2.95
C PHE A 66 8.05 -5.14 2.05
N GLY A 67 8.07 -3.96 2.62
CA GLY A 67 8.25 -2.75 1.82
C GLY A 67 8.14 -1.49 2.65
N VAL A 68 8.28 -0.35 1.98
CA VAL A 68 8.22 0.96 2.62
C VAL A 68 7.37 1.90 1.77
N GLY A 69 6.90 2.97 2.38
CA GLY A 69 6.04 3.91 1.67
C GLY A 69 6.19 5.35 2.10
N TRP A 70 5.71 6.25 1.26
CA TRP A 70 5.77 7.68 1.48
C TRP A 70 4.39 8.29 1.31
N LEU A 71 4.05 9.23 2.17
CA LEU A 71 2.80 9.95 2.07
C LEU A 71 2.93 10.99 0.96
N LYS A 72 1.95 11.04 0.09
CA LYS A 72 1.94 11.95 -1.06
C LYS A 72 0.57 12.58 -1.23
N SER A 73 0.49 13.59 -2.09
CA SER A 73 -0.78 14.23 -2.43
C SER A 73 -1.08 14.01 -3.90
N ALA A 74 -2.32 13.63 -4.21
CA ALA A 74 -2.76 13.47 -5.57
C ALA A 74 -3.06 14.84 -6.18
N ARG A 75 -3.36 14.88 -7.47
CA ARG A 75 -3.66 16.13 -8.15
C ARG A 75 -4.83 16.86 -7.53
N ASP A 76 -5.82 16.14 -7.04
CA ASP A 76 -7.01 16.73 -6.43
C ASP A 76 -6.77 17.12 -4.98
N GLY A 77 -5.53 17.00 -4.50
CA GLY A 77 -5.20 17.36 -3.12
C GLY A 77 -5.43 16.26 -2.11
N LYS A 78 -6.00 15.14 -2.50
CA LYS A 78 -6.25 14.06 -1.54
C LYS A 78 -4.96 13.33 -1.22
N PRO A 79 -4.74 12.99 0.05
CA PRO A 79 -3.53 12.26 0.41
C PRO A 79 -3.64 10.78 0.04
N TYR A 80 -2.51 10.19 -0.28
CA TYR A 80 -2.41 8.76 -0.47
C TYR A 80 -1.00 8.33 -0.07
N ALA A 81 -0.79 7.04 0.13
CA ALA A 81 0.54 6.53 0.42
C ALA A 81 1.02 5.69 -0.77
N SER A 82 2.25 5.95 -1.19
CA SER A 82 2.87 5.24 -2.30
C SER A 82 3.89 4.27 -1.72
N PHE A 83 3.80 3.00 -2.09
CA PHE A 83 4.64 1.96 -1.53
C PHE A 83 5.47 1.26 -2.59
N ASN A 84 6.70 0.90 -2.21
CA ASN A 84 7.56 0.05 -3.02
C ASN A 84 7.79 -1.22 -2.22
N LEU A 85 7.51 -2.36 -2.82
CA LEU A 85 7.79 -3.62 -2.17
C LEU A 85 9.29 -3.90 -2.26
N ASN A 86 9.79 -4.70 -1.33
CA ASN A 86 11.18 -5.09 -1.31
C ASN A 86 11.52 -5.76 -2.65
N PRO A 87 12.53 -5.29 -3.39
CA PRO A 87 12.86 -5.85 -4.70
C PRO A 87 13.18 -7.34 -4.71
N VAL A 88 13.62 -7.88 -3.59
CA VAL A 88 13.86 -9.32 -3.49
C VAL A 88 12.56 -10.09 -3.56
N LEU A 89 11.47 -9.51 -3.04
CA LEU A 89 10.17 -10.16 -3.03
C LEU A 89 9.42 -9.91 -4.33
N ALA A 90 9.42 -8.68 -4.81
CA ALA A 90 8.63 -8.29 -5.97
C ALA A 90 9.28 -7.10 -6.67
N PRO A 91 10.19 -7.34 -7.60
CA PRO A 91 10.86 -6.26 -8.30
C PRO A 91 9.86 -5.41 -9.08
N ASP A 92 10.05 -4.11 -9.03
CA ASP A 92 9.27 -3.15 -9.82
C ASP A 92 7.78 -3.14 -9.52
N VAL A 93 7.37 -3.57 -8.34
CA VAL A 93 5.96 -3.48 -7.96
C VAL A 93 5.78 -2.24 -7.10
N HIS A 94 4.88 -1.38 -7.53
CA HIS A 94 4.53 -0.15 -6.81
C HIS A 94 3.05 -0.20 -6.47
N LEU A 95 2.71 0.22 -5.26
CA LEU A 95 1.34 0.14 -4.78
C LEU A 95 0.90 1.51 -4.25
N ARG A 96 -0.41 1.74 -4.22
CA ARG A 96 -0.98 2.95 -3.64
C ARG A 96 -2.05 2.57 -2.63
N LEU A 97 -2.00 3.16 -1.45
CA LEU A 97 -3.03 2.99 -0.45
C LEU A 97 -3.93 4.22 -0.51
N VAL A 98 -5.20 4.04 -0.81
CA VAL A 98 -6.15 5.13 -0.98
C VAL A 98 -7.37 4.91 -0.10
N SER A 99 -8.00 6.01 0.30
CA SER A 99 -9.22 5.92 1.09
C SER A 99 -10.38 5.48 0.22
N THR A 100 -11.35 4.85 0.84
CA THR A 100 -12.59 4.45 0.16
C THR A 100 -13.71 5.38 0.60
N LYS A 101 -14.91 5.12 0.13
CA LYS A 101 -16.08 5.89 0.54
C LYS A 101 -16.47 5.60 1.99
N VAL A 102 -15.98 4.50 2.57
CA VAL A 102 -16.30 4.15 3.94
C VAL A 102 -15.18 4.68 4.83
N THR A 103 -15.53 5.53 5.79
CA THR A 103 -14.55 6.11 6.71
C THR A 103 -13.76 5.03 7.43
N GLY A 104 -12.45 5.18 7.46
CA GLY A 104 -11.55 4.24 8.13
C GLY A 104 -11.19 3.02 7.31
N LYS A 105 -11.73 2.90 6.10
CA LYS A 105 -11.40 1.78 5.22
C LYS A 105 -10.60 2.26 4.03
N PHE A 106 -9.59 1.48 3.67
CA PHE A 106 -8.64 1.83 2.62
C PHE A 106 -8.41 0.65 1.70
N GLU A 107 -8.01 0.93 0.49
CA GLU A 107 -7.69 -0.09 -0.50
C GLU A 107 -6.27 0.08 -0.97
N LEU A 108 -5.56 -1.04 -1.10
CA LEU A 108 -4.22 -1.04 -1.66
C LEU A 108 -4.37 -1.44 -3.13
N LYS A 109 -3.90 -0.59 -4.02
CA LYS A 109 -4.04 -0.79 -5.45
C LYS A 109 -2.67 -0.92 -6.10
N VAL A 110 -2.60 -1.72 -7.15
CA VAL A 110 -1.37 -1.83 -7.93
C VAL A 110 -1.27 -0.60 -8.81
N ASP A 111 -0.12 0.03 -8.78
CA ASP A 111 0.10 1.26 -9.52
C ASP A 111 0.57 0.98 -10.94
#